data_1576a1af8bfb0018cd39cf72097bc730
#
_entry.id   1576a1af8bfb0018cd39cf72097bc730
#
_cell.length_a   1.000
_cell.length_b   1.000
_cell.length_c   1.000
_cell.angle_alpha   90.00
_cell.angle_beta   90.00
_cell.angle_gamma   90.00
#
_symmetry.space_group_name_H-M   'P 1'
#
loop_
_entity.id
_entity.type
_entity.pdbx_description
1 polymer ?
#
loop_
_entity_poly.entity_id
_entity_poly.type
_entity_poly.pdbx_seq_one_letter_code
_entity_poly.pdbx_strand_id
1 'polypeptide(L)'
;MKKLSLILFSLITATTFAQDAALDSIALTEVTVTSKVVDVARERVTPIAFSSVSGSEIDLKAGNLEFVETLKRTPGVYTNQDNGGYGDGQMYVRGFGFTNTAYVINGQPVNDMENGRIYWSNWMGLIDLTSSVQIQRGLGSTSLAVPSAGGTVSVNT
;
A
#
# COMPACT_ATOMS: atom_id res chain seq x y z
N MET A 1 -47.68 23.93 -55.72
CA MET A 1 -46.64 24.60 -54.89
C MET A 1 -46.97 24.61 -53.40
N LYS A 2 -48.18 24.90 -52.95
CA LYS A 2 -48.54 24.94 -51.51
C LYS A 2 -48.42 23.59 -50.80
N LYS A 3 -48.67 22.42 -51.45
CA LYS A 3 -48.58 21.10 -50.84
C LYS A 3 -47.14 20.66 -50.66
N LEU A 4 -46.21 21.09 -51.51
CA LEU A 4 -44.80 20.76 -51.40
C LEU A 4 -44.14 21.51 -50.26
N SER A 5 -44.56 22.76 -50.01
CA SER A 5 -44.11 23.57 -48.89
C SER A 5 -44.53 22.98 -47.51
N LEU A 6 -45.71 22.37 -47.44
CA LEU A 6 -46.22 21.76 -46.22
C LEU A 6 -45.45 20.48 -45.84
N ILE A 7 -45.05 19.69 -46.83
CA ILE A 7 -44.22 18.46 -46.62
C ILE A 7 -42.82 18.87 -46.17
N LEU A 8 -42.22 19.91 -46.73
CA LEU A 8 -40.90 20.39 -46.35
C LEU A 8 -40.90 20.94 -44.92
N PHE A 9 -41.98 21.61 -44.50
CA PHE A 9 -42.13 22.14 -43.13
C PHE A 9 -42.31 20.99 -42.10
N SER A 10 -43.05 19.94 -42.47
CA SER A 10 -43.19 18.73 -41.60
C SER A 10 -41.90 17.98 -41.42
N LEU A 11 -41.01 17.98 -42.41
CA LEU A 11 -39.71 17.28 -42.34
C LEU A 11 -38.72 18.00 -41.39
N ILE A 12 -38.82 19.31 -41.30
CA ILE A 12 -37.95 20.12 -40.44
C ILE A 12 -38.33 19.98 -38.96
N THR A 13 -39.61 19.77 -38.64
CA THR A 13 -40.05 19.58 -37.25
C THR A 13 -39.74 18.19 -36.69
N ALA A 14 -39.48 17.19 -37.52
CA ALA A 14 -39.15 15.84 -37.08
C ALA A 14 -37.71 15.72 -36.56
N THR A 15 -36.82 16.66 -36.89
CA THR A 15 -35.42 16.62 -36.48
C THR A 15 -35.14 17.24 -35.11
N THR A 16 -36.11 17.92 -34.49
CA THR A 16 -35.92 18.58 -33.19
C THR A 16 -36.21 17.69 -31.99
N PHE A 17 -36.76 16.50 -32.18
CA PHE A 17 -37.04 15.57 -31.07
C PHE A 17 -35.96 14.51 -30.82
N ALA A 18 -34.86 14.51 -31.57
CA ALA A 18 -33.83 13.51 -31.49
C ALA A 18 -32.68 13.87 -30.57
N GLN A 19 -32.76 14.96 -29.81
CA GLN A 19 -31.61 15.45 -29.01
C GLN A 19 -31.80 15.50 -27.50
N ASP A 20 -32.87 14.91 -26.98
CA ASP A 20 -33.03 14.73 -25.54
C ASP A 20 -32.92 13.26 -25.14
N ALA A 21 -31.95 12.53 -25.71
CA ALA A 21 -31.35 11.44 -24.95
C ALA A 21 -30.42 12.11 -23.93
N ALA A 22 -30.98 12.48 -22.78
CA ALA A 22 -30.21 12.81 -21.62
C ALA A 22 -29.19 11.69 -21.46
N LEU A 23 -27.96 12.01 -21.75
CA LEU A 23 -26.83 11.21 -21.26
C LEU A 23 -27.00 11.25 -19.74
N ASP A 24 -27.66 10.23 -19.22
CA ASP A 24 -27.69 9.93 -17.81
C ASP A 24 -26.22 9.71 -17.45
N SER A 25 -25.56 10.80 -17.11
CA SER A 25 -24.22 10.74 -16.56
C SER A 25 -24.39 10.00 -15.25
N ILE A 26 -24.20 8.68 -15.31
CA ILE A 26 -24.03 7.88 -14.11
C ILE A 26 -22.85 8.52 -13.40
N ALA A 27 -23.17 9.35 -12.41
CA ALA A 27 -22.18 9.86 -11.49
C ALA A 27 -21.56 8.61 -10.87
N LEU A 28 -20.39 8.23 -11.35
CA LEU A 28 -19.58 7.22 -10.72
C LEU A 28 -19.32 7.72 -9.31
N THR A 29 -20.05 7.18 -8.36
CA THR A 29 -19.74 7.40 -6.95
C THR A 29 -18.32 6.89 -6.78
N GLU A 30 -17.42 7.81 -6.45
CA GLU A 30 -16.04 7.47 -6.12
C GLU A 30 -16.09 6.39 -5.04
N VAL A 31 -15.79 5.16 -5.42
CA VAL A 31 -15.59 4.09 -4.46
C VAL A 31 -14.22 4.35 -3.87
N THR A 32 -14.17 5.12 -2.81
CA THR A 32 -12.98 5.23 -1.98
C THR A 32 -12.77 3.85 -1.36
N VAL A 33 -11.94 3.03 -2.00
CA VAL A 33 -11.45 1.81 -1.41
C VAL A 33 -10.49 2.24 -0.28
N THR A 34 -11.05 2.56 0.87
CA THR A 34 -10.25 2.59 2.08
C THR A 34 -9.79 1.15 2.31
N SER A 35 -8.56 0.86 1.94
CA SER A 35 -7.94 -0.39 2.37
C SER A 35 -8.08 -0.39 3.89
N LYS A 36 -8.80 -1.37 4.41
CA LYS A 36 -8.92 -1.55 5.85
C LYS A 36 -7.48 -1.79 6.30
N VAL A 37 -6.87 -0.76 6.88
CA VAL A 37 -5.54 -0.90 7.49
C VAL A 37 -5.67 -2.10 8.41
N VAL A 38 -5.01 -3.19 8.07
CA VAL A 38 -4.99 -4.37 8.92
C VAL A 38 -4.21 -3.95 10.15
N ASP A 39 -4.92 -3.38 11.11
CA ASP A 39 -4.34 -3.03 12.41
C ASP A 39 -4.14 -4.34 13.18
N VAL A 40 -3.07 -5.02 12.83
CA VAL A 40 -2.68 -6.31 13.43
C VAL A 40 -2.60 -6.20 14.96
N ALA A 41 -2.40 -4.99 15.48
CA ALA A 41 -2.30 -4.73 16.90
C ALA A 41 -3.66 -4.65 17.61
N ARG A 42 -4.71 -4.13 16.94
CA ARG A 42 -6.04 -3.96 17.55
C ARG A 42 -6.90 -5.22 17.55
N GLU A 43 -6.67 -6.11 16.61
CA GLU A 43 -7.47 -7.34 16.48
C GLU A 43 -7.01 -8.45 17.45
N ARG A 44 -5.92 -8.25 18.20
CA ARG A 44 -5.37 -9.28 19.10
C ARG A 44 -5.57 -8.94 20.56
N VAL A 45 -6.17 -9.88 21.26
CA VAL A 45 -6.35 -9.86 22.73
C VAL A 45 -5.04 -10.18 23.47
N THR A 46 -4.03 -10.73 22.79
CA THR A 46 -2.75 -11.11 23.40
C THR A 46 -1.76 -9.94 23.40
N PRO A 47 -1.08 -9.64 24.54
CA PRO A 47 -0.09 -8.57 24.63
C PRO A 47 1.17 -8.94 23.86
N ILE A 48 1.25 -8.49 22.62
CA ILE A 48 2.42 -8.67 21.76
C ILE A 48 3.17 -7.34 21.68
N ALA A 49 4.49 -7.40 21.82
CA ALA A 49 5.33 -6.21 21.66
C ALA A 49 5.31 -5.73 20.21
N PHE A 50 4.69 -4.59 19.95
CA PHE A 50 4.67 -3.98 18.64
C PHE A 50 5.06 -2.50 18.70
N SER A 51 5.43 -1.95 17.56
CA SER A 51 5.66 -0.52 17.35
C SER A 51 4.97 -0.10 16.06
N SER A 52 4.34 1.06 16.09
CA SER A 52 3.76 1.66 14.89
C SER A 52 4.50 2.95 14.57
N VAL A 53 4.86 3.13 13.31
CA VAL A 53 5.49 4.33 12.76
C VAL A 53 4.52 4.90 11.73
N SER A 54 4.14 6.16 11.90
CA SER A 54 3.21 6.82 10.97
C SER A 54 3.93 7.28 9.69
N GLY A 55 3.18 7.43 8.58
CA GLY A 55 3.72 7.98 7.34
C GLY A 55 4.34 9.35 7.55
N SER A 56 3.69 10.24 8.31
CA SER A 56 4.24 11.57 8.62
C SER A 56 5.58 11.51 9.37
N GLU A 57 5.80 10.52 10.21
CA GLU A 57 7.09 10.31 10.86
C GLU A 57 8.14 9.77 9.88
N ILE A 58 7.72 8.93 8.94
CA ILE A 58 8.57 8.42 7.86
C ILE A 58 8.98 9.58 6.95
N ASP A 59 8.05 10.40 6.51
CA ASP A 59 8.30 11.56 5.64
C ASP A 59 9.31 12.54 6.25
N LEU A 60 9.19 12.80 7.55
CA LEU A 60 10.13 13.65 8.28
C LEU A 60 11.55 13.07 8.32
N LYS A 61 11.68 11.76 8.27
CA LYS A 61 12.97 11.05 8.32
C LYS A 61 13.50 10.70 6.95
N ALA A 62 12.63 10.66 5.93
CA ALA A 62 12.95 10.13 4.61
C ALA A 62 14.16 10.82 3.99
N GLY A 63 14.12 12.11 3.80
CA GLY A 63 15.24 12.88 3.23
C GLY A 63 15.94 12.11 2.10
N ASN A 64 17.19 11.71 2.33
CA ASN A 64 17.98 10.89 1.42
C ASN A 64 18.22 9.47 1.98
N LEU A 65 17.33 8.98 2.85
CA LEU A 65 17.44 7.67 3.48
C LEU A 65 16.65 6.62 2.72
N GLU A 66 17.07 5.38 2.84
CA GLU A 66 16.27 4.23 2.39
C GLU A 66 15.13 3.93 3.37
N PHE A 67 14.12 3.22 2.87
CA PHE A 67 12.97 2.81 3.68
C PHE A 67 13.39 2.16 5.01
N VAL A 68 14.33 1.22 4.97
CA VAL A 68 14.79 0.51 6.18
C VAL A 68 15.45 1.43 7.20
N GLU A 69 16.15 2.45 6.75
CA GLU A 69 16.86 3.38 7.63
C GLU A 69 15.91 4.29 8.40
N THR A 70 14.75 4.61 7.83
CA THR A 70 13.71 5.39 8.52
C THR A 70 13.22 4.68 9.78
N LEU A 71 13.32 3.35 9.81
CA LEU A 71 12.89 2.51 10.92
C LEU A 71 13.97 2.26 11.98
N LYS A 72 15.20 2.75 11.77
CA LYS A 72 16.36 2.55 12.66
C LYS A 72 16.12 2.96 14.12
N ARG A 73 15.24 3.92 14.36
CA ARG A 73 14.92 4.41 15.71
C ARG A 73 13.83 3.60 16.40
N THR A 74 13.28 2.60 15.72
CA THR A 74 12.23 1.76 16.30
C THR A 74 12.84 0.79 17.30
N PRO A 75 12.31 0.66 18.52
CA PRO A 75 12.85 -0.25 19.53
C PRO A 75 12.92 -1.70 19.02
N GLY A 76 14.08 -2.33 19.18
CA GLY A 76 14.31 -3.72 18.75
C GLY A 76 14.52 -3.90 17.25
N VAL A 77 14.68 -2.82 16.51
CA VAL A 77 15.05 -2.81 15.09
C VAL A 77 16.49 -2.31 14.96
N TYR A 78 17.28 -3.04 14.21
CA TYR A 78 18.61 -2.63 13.79
C TYR A 78 18.67 -2.64 12.27
N THR A 79 19.22 -1.61 11.68
CA THR A 79 19.39 -1.48 10.23
C THR A 79 20.82 -1.17 9.89
N ASN A 80 21.32 -1.74 8.80
CA ASN A 80 22.60 -1.39 8.21
C ASN A 80 22.50 -1.37 6.69
N GLN A 81 23.46 -0.72 6.05
CA GLN A 81 23.67 -0.77 4.61
C GLN A 81 24.88 -1.67 4.35
N ASP A 82 24.64 -2.86 3.80
CA ASP A 82 25.71 -3.85 3.63
C ASP A 82 26.86 -3.36 2.76
N ASN A 83 26.54 -2.62 1.70
CA ASN A 83 27.56 -2.16 0.73
C ASN A 83 27.78 -0.65 0.76
N GLY A 84 27.21 0.05 1.73
CA GLY A 84 27.29 1.52 1.80
C GLY A 84 26.63 2.24 0.61
N GLY A 85 25.86 1.49 -0.20
CA GLY A 85 25.13 1.96 -1.35
C GLY A 85 23.63 1.99 -1.12
N TYR A 86 22.92 2.61 -2.04
CA TYR A 86 21.48 2.69 -2.03
C TYR A 86 20.88 1.40 -2.59
N GLY A 87 19.87 0.83 -1.92
CA GLY A 87 19.09 -0.31 -2.41
C GLY A 87 19.36 -1.64 -1.70
N ASP A 88 20.40 -1.75 -0.88
CA ASP A 88 20.80 -2.99 -0.22
C ASP A 88 20.72 -2.92 1.32
N GLY A 89 19.85 -2.05 1.83
CA GLY A 89 19.62 -1.93 3.25
C GLY A 89 19.14 -3.24 3.86
N GLN A 90 19.68 -3.59 5.04
CA GLN A 90 19.24 -4.76 5.79
C GLN A 90 18.58 -4.35 7.10
N MET A 91 17.54 -5.08 7.46
CA MET A 91 16.84 -4.88 8.71
C MET A 91 16.81 -6.16 9.53
N TYR A 92 17.10 -5.99 10.81
CA TYR A 92 17.08 -7.04 11.81
C TYR A 92 16.04 -6.69 12.87
N VAL A 93 15.17 -7.62 13.18
CA VAL A 93 14.16 -7.46 14.23
C VAL A 93 14.53 -8.40 15.37
N ARG A 94 14.83 -7.84 16.54
CA ARG A 94 15.34 -8.59 17.72
C ARG A 94 16.61 -9.41 17.42
N GLY A 95 17.45 -8.95 16.51
CA GLY A 95 18.65 -9.66 16.08
C GLY A 95 18.41 -10.76 15.03
N PHE A 96 17.16 -11.04 14.69
CA PHE A 96 16.83 -11.96 13.60
C PHE A 96 16.91 -11.23 12.26
N GLY A 97 17.61 -11.81 11.30
CA GLY A 97 17.74 -11.28 9.95
C GLY A 97 16.47 -11.49 9.11
N PHE A 98 16.56 -11.04 7.88
CA PHE A 98 15.47 -11.04 6.91
C PHE A 98 14.86 -12.43 6.63
N THR A 99 15.63 -13.51 6.69
CA THR A 99 15.14 -14.89 6.48
C THR A 99 14.21 -15.39 7.58
N ASN A 100 14.24 -14.76 8.75
CA ASN A 100 13.42 -15.10 9.91
C ASN A 100 12.42 -14.01 10.29
N THR A 101 12.25 -13.02 9.43
CA THR A 101 11.32 -11.89 9.60
C THR A 101 10.35 -11.88 8.43
N ALA A 102 9.06 -11.86 8.72
CA ALA A 102 8.05 -11.73 7.69
C ALA A 102 7.88 -10.27 7.29
N TYR A 103 7.89 -10.00 6.01
CA TYR A 103 7.60 -8.69 5.44
C TYR A 103 6.29 -8.75 4.66
N VAL A 104 5.40 -7.81 4.94
CA VAL A 104 4.05 -7.78 4.38
C VAL A 104 3.77 -6.37 3.88
N ILE A 105 3.32 -6.25 2.64
CA ILE A 105 2.86 -4.98 2.08
C ILE A 105 1.38 -5.10 1.77
N ASN A 106 0.55 -4.25 2.37
CA ASN A 106 -0.90 -4.28 2.23
C ASN A 106 -1.52 -5.68 2.44
N GLY A 107 -0.99 -6.43 3.41
CA GLY A 107 -1.47 -7.77 3.72
C GLY A 107 -0.87 -8.89 2.86
N GLN A 108 -0.05 -8.58 1.86
CA GLN A 108 0.60 -9.58 1.00
C GLN A 108 2.06 -9.81 1.43
N PRO A 109 2.49 -11.06 1.61
CA PRO A 109 3.88 -11.37 1.90
C PRO A 109 4.76 -11.06 0.69
N VAL A 110 5.89 -10.43 0.95
CA VAL A 110 6.84 -9.99 -0.09
C VAL A 110 8.22 -10.61 0.07
N ASN A 111 8.38 -11.52 1.01
CA ASN A 111 9.58 -12.33 1.11
C ASN A 111 9.73 -13.20 -0.14
N ASP A 112 10.95 -13.29 -0.67
CA ASP A 112 11.28 -14.18 -1.76
C ASP A 112 10.99 -15.64 -1.38
N MET A 113 10.33 -16.36 -2.26
CA MET A 113 9.95 -17.76 -2.04
C MET A 113 11.13 -18.72 -2.06
N GLU A 114 12.24 -18.36 -2.70
CA GLU A 114 13.42 -19.20 -2.83
C GLU A 114 14.29 -19.16 -1.55
N ASN A 115 14.57 -17.95 -1.05
CA ASN A 115 15.53 -17.75 0.02
C ASN A 115 15.00 -16.99 1.25
N GLY A 116 13.72 -16.59 1.22
CA GLY A 116 13.07 -15.84 2.29
C GLY A 116 13.52 -14.39 2.44
N ARG A 117 14.36 -13.89 1.53
CA ARG A 117 14.88 -12.51 1.58
C ARG A 117 13.85 -11.50 1.10
N ILE A 118 14.06 -10.26 1.50
CA ILE A 118 13.49 -9.11 0.83
C ILE A 118 14.63 -8.32 0.18
N TYR A 119 14.42 -7.90 -1.07
CA TYR A 119 15.35 -7.06 -1.82
C TYR A 119 14.75 -5.67 -1.90
N TRP A 120 15.23 -4.76 -1.06
CA TRP A 120 14.66 -3.41 -0.96
C TRP A 120 14.84 -2.60 -2.24
N SER A 121 15.83 -2.93 -3.06
CA SER A 121 16.01 -2.36 -4.40
C SER A 121 14.79 -2.56 -5.33
N ASN A 122 13.99 -3.61 -5.10
CA ASN A 122 12.76 -3.84 -5.85
C ASN A 122 11.59 -2.96 -5.38
N TRP A 123 11.75 -2.30 -4.22
CA TRP A 123 10.73 -1.50 -3.57
C TRP A 123 11.12 -0.02 -3.46
N MET A 124 11.88 0.46 -4.46
CA MET A 124 12.25 1.88 -4.53
C MET A 124 10.98 2.73 -4.68
N GLY A 125 10.89 3.80 -3.88
CA GLY A 125 9.67 4.63 -3.82
C GLY A 125 8.61 4.14 -2.82
N LEU A 126 8.81 2.99 -2.17
CA LEU A 126 7.89 2.54 -1.11
C LEU A 126 7.76 3.58 0.02
N ILE A 127 8.83 4.31 0.29
CA ILE A 127 8.87 5.35 1.31
C ILE A 127 7.82 6.44 1.08
N ASP A 128 7.66 6.87 -0.17
CA ASP A 128 6.74 7.94 -0.57
C ASP A 128 5.26 7.48 -0.55
N LEU A 129 5.03 6.17 -0.61
CA LEU A 129 3.70 5.57 -0.64
C LEU A 129 3.26 5.07 0.74
N THR A 130 4.16 5.05 1.72
CA THR A 130 3.89 4.42 3.01
C THR A 130 3.02 5.32 3.89
N SER A 131 1.82 4.87 4.22
CA SER A 131 0.94 5.52 5.18
C SER A 131 1.24 5.14 6.63
N SER A 132 1.67 3.90 6.86
CA SER A 132 2.09 3.43 8.18
C SER A 132 2.93 2.14 8.10
N VAL A 133 3.81 1.96 9.08
CA VAL A 133 4.54 0.70 9.27
C VAL A 133 4.26 0.17 10.67
N GLN A 134 3.87 -1.09 10.75
CA GLN A 134 3.70 -1.80 12.01
C GLN A 134 4.75 -2.89 12.13
N ILE A 135 5.50 -2.87 13.21
CA ILE A 135 6.56 -3.84 13.50
C ILE A 135 6.16 -4.63 14.73
N GLN A 136 5.77 -5.86 14.51
CA GLN A 136 5.51 -6.82 15.57
C GLN A 136 6.80 -7.59 15.87
N ARG A 137 7.20 -7.60 17.12
CA ARG A 137 8.44 -8.24 17.57
C ARG A 137 8.19 -9.61 18.19
N GLY A 138 8.90 -10.60 17.67
CA GLY A 138 8.81 -11.99 18.15
C GLY A 138 7.70 -12.79 17.48
N LEU A 139 7.55 -14.02 17.92
CA LEU A 139 6.56 -14.95 17.40
C LEU A 139 5.16 -14.34 17.50
N GLY A 140 4.64 -13.98 16.37
CA GLY A 140 3.27 -13.57 16.22
C GLY A 140 2.52 -14.64 15.47
N SER A 141 1.22 -14.79 15.74
CA SER A 141 0.38 -15.58 14.87
C SER A 141 0.18 -14.78 13.58
N THR A 142 1.11 -14.90 12.65
CA THR A 142 0.80 -14.52 11.28
C THR A 142 -0.03 -15.64 10.70
N SER A 143 -1.16 -15.31 10.11
CA SER A 143 -1.95 -16.26 9.30
C SER A 143 -1.21 -16.64 8.01
N LEU A 144 -0.02 -16.08 7.80
CA LEU A 144 0.81 -16.24 6.62
C LEU A 144 1.85 -17.34 6.90
N ALA A 145 2.04 -18.22 5.96
CA ALA A 145 3.02 -19.29 5.99
C ALA A 145 4.46 -18.77 5.73
N VAL A 146 4.82 -17.64 6.33
CA VAL A 146 6.15 -17.02 6.19
C VAL A 146 6.90 -17.15 7.50
N PRO A 147 8.20 -17.52 7.50
CA PRO A 147 9.02 -17.57 8.70
C PRO A 147 9.02 -16.21 9.41
N SER A 148 8.59 -16.17 10.67
CA SER A 148 8.44 -14.94 11.44
C SER A 148 8.96 -15.04 12.88
N ALA A 149 10.01 -15.84 13.09
CA ALA A 149 10.61 -16.01 14.42
C ALA A 149 11.11 -14.67 15.01
N GLY A 150 11.65 -13.79 14.18
CA GLY A 150 12.09 -12.44 14.55
C GLY A 150 10.92 -11.48 14.75
N GLY A 151 9.89 -11.64 13.96
CA GLY A 151 8.71 -10.77 13.97
C GLY A 151 8.11 -10.57 12.58
N THR A 152 7.16 -9.66 12.51
CA THR A 152 6.48 -9.26 11.27
C THR A 152 6.56 -7.76 11.08
N VAL A 153 6.96 -7.34 9.89
CA VAL A 153 6.94 -5.95 9.45
C VAL A 153 5.82 -5.79 8.44
N SER A 154 4.79 -5.05 8.79
CA SER A 154 3.64 -4.77 7.92
C SER A 154 3.70 -3.32 7.47
N VAL A 155 3.75 -3.12 6.17
CA VAL A 155 3.72 -1.81 5.52
C VAL A 155 2.35 -1.60 4.90
N ASN A 156 1.73 -0.48 5.21
CA ASN A 156 0.47 -0.06 4.62
C ASN A 156 0.74 1.20 3.77
N THR A 157 0.26 1.19 2.55
CA THR A 157 0.42 2.29 1.59
C THR A 157 -0.89 3.05 1.40
#